data_2fb15dae1de504dce51f30ee76395cfc
#
_entry.id   2fb15dae1de504dce51f30ee76395cfc
#
_cell.length_a   1.000
_cell.length_b   1.000
_cell.length_c   1.000
_cell.angle_alpha   90.00
_cell.angle_beta   90.00
_cell.angle_gamma   90.00
#
_symmetry.space_group_name_H-M   'P 1'
#
loop_
_entity.id
_entity.type
_entity.pdbx_description
1 polymer ?
#
loop_
_entity_poly.entity_id
_entity_poly.type
_entity_poly.pdbx_seq_one_letter_code
_entity_poly.pdbx_strand_id
1 'polypeptide(L)'
;MIRFKIVLYILITTIFCSCGGNKQNKANKFDPNIWTDNLVDEQSSNFGNETISIPYIERNGVKYIAVKINGGPTFDMIVDTGCSGVLISIKEAQYLAQSGLLSEDDYKGNSLSSIADGSIVENMVFNIKEMIIGGKIVCSDIDVTVSNNISAPMLLGNGVFDRISSFSIDNTHKQIIFHL
;
A
#
# COMPACT_ATOMS: atom_id res chain seq x y z
N MET A 1 -18.01 -19.66 -72.53
CA MET A 1 -17.19 -19.36 -73.49
C MET A 1 -16.03 -18.69 -72.92
N ILE A 2 -14.93 -18.65 -73.20
CA ILE A 2 -13.59 -18.13 -72.91
C ILE A 2 -13.19 -18.21 -71.47
N ARG A 3 -12.37 -19.21 -71.15
CA ARG A 3 -11.64 -19.40 -69.90
C ARG A 3 -10.37 -18.55 -69.93
N PHE A 4 -10.20 -17.61 -68.98
CA PHE A 4 -8.92 -16.99 -68.74
C PHE A 4 -8.28 -17.60 -67.50
N LYS A 5 -7.21 -18.36 -67.71
CA LYS A 5 -6.29 -18.78 -66.67
C LYS A 5 -5.31 -17.70 -66.44
N ILE A 6 -5.34 -17.08 -65.23
CA ILE A 6 -4.28 -16.19 -64.78
C ILE A 6 -3.34 -17.03 -63.95
N VAL A 7 -2.14 -17.23 -64.45
CA VAL A 7 -1.03 -17.83 -63.73
C VAL A 7 -0.37 -16.75 -62.89
N LEU A 8 -0.53 -16.84 -61.58
CA LEU A 8 0.11 -15.90 -60.64
C LEU A 8 1.48 -16.46 -60.29
N TYR A 9 2.52 -15.78 -60.79
CA TYR A 9 3.90 -15.99 -60.41
C TYR A 9 4.12 -15.43 -59.01
N ILE A 10 4.33 -16.30 -58.02
CA ILE A 10 4.77 -15.91 -56.68
C ILE A 10 6.27 -15.76 -56.70
N LEU A 11 6.72 -14.52 -56.68
CA LEU A 11 8.13 -14.17 -56.50
C LEU A 11 8.43 -14.21 -55.00
N ILE A 12 9.12 -15.27 -54.56
CA ILE A 12 9.59 -15.38 -53.19
C ILE A 12 10.89 -14.58 -53.07
N THR A 13 10.81 -13.36 -52.56
CA THR A 13 12.00 -12.60 -52.11
C THR A 13 12.22 -12.89 -50.66
N THR A 14 13.19 -13.74 -50.35
CA THR A 14 13.71 -13.94 -49.00
C THR A 14 14.50 -12.74 -48.54
N ILE A 15 13.92 -11.90 -47.71
CA ILE A 15 14.68 -10.86 -46.99
C ILE A 15 15.12 -11.45 -45.67
N PHE A 16 16.38 -11.85 -45.60
CA PHE A 16 17.03 -12.10 -44.32
C PHE A 16 17.27 -10.78 -43.62
N CYS A 17 16.40 -10.43 -42.67
CA CYS A 17 16.70 -9.38 -41.72
C CYS A 17 17.09 -10.07 -40.37
N SER A 18 18.41 -10.27 -40.24
CA SER A 18 19.02 -10.65 -38.99
C SER A 18 19.05 -9.41 -38.09
N CYS A 19 18.18 -9.35 -37.09
CA CYS A 19 18.38 -8.51 -35.92
C CYS A 19 18.27 -9.40 -34.69
N GLY A 20 19.44 -9.90 -34.28
CA GLY A 20 19.62 -10.52 -33.00
C GLY A 20 19.41 -9.49 -31.89
N GLY A 21 18.41 -9.69 -31.11
CA GLY A 21 18.12 -8.96 -29.88
C GLY A 21 17.49 -9.91 -28.88
N ASN A 22 18.27 -10.88 -28.44
CA ASN A 22 17.87 -11.81 -27.39
C ASN A 22 17.86 -11.03 -26.07
N LYS A 23 16.77 -10.33 -25.77
CA LYS A 23 16.47 -9.93 -24.38
C LYS A 23 16.06 -11.20 -23.65
N GLN A 24 17.05 -11.93 -23.15
CA GLN A 24 16.83 -12.89 -22.10
C GLN A 24 16.23 -12.11 -20.91
N ASN A 25 14.95 -12.34 -20.64
CA ASN A 25 14.39 -12.08 -19.33
C ASN A 25 15.21 -12.95 -18.36
N LYS A 26 16.21 -12.35 -17.73
CA LYS A 26 16.87 -12.95 -16.58
C LYS A 26 15.77 -13.04 -15.52
N ALA A 27 15.19 -14.22 -15.36
CA ALA A 27 14.49 -14.56 -14.14
C ALA A 27 15.42 -14.13 -13.00
N ASN A 28 14.97 -13.27 -12.11
CA ASN A 28 15.70 -12.86 -10.94
C ASN A 28 16.03 -14.13 -10.15
N LYS A 29 17.22 -14.64 -10.37
CA LYS A 29 17.72 -15.78 -9.61
C LYS A 29 17.96 -15.25 -8.20
N PHE A 30 17.30 -15.86 -7.23
CA PHE A 30 17.54 -15.57 -5.81
C PHE A 30 19.05 -15.68 -5.54
N ASP A 31 19.66 -14.59 -5.13
CA ASP A 31 21.05 -14.54 -4.70
C ASP A 31 21.07 -14.59 -3.16
N PRO A 32 21.49 -15.70 -2.56
CA PRO A 32 21.54 -15.82 -1.10
C PRO A 32 22.54 -14.87 -0.46
N ASN A 33 23.47 -14.29 -1.22
CA ASN A 33 24.49 -13.39 -0.69
C ASN A 33 24.02 -11.92 -0.60
N ILE A 34 22.85 -11.60 -1.16
CA ILE A 34 22.30 -10.22 -1.12
C ILE A 34 22.14 -9.71 0.32
N TRP A 35 22.05 -10.62 1.29
CA TRP A 35 21.89 -10.33 2.71
C TRP A 35 23.24 -10.19 3.45
N THR A 36 24.35 -10.62 2.84
CA THR A 36 25.68 -10.61 3.47
C THR A 36 26.52 -9.40 3.06
N ASP A 37 26.25 -8.81 1.90
CA ASP A 37 27.06 -7.70 1.35
C ASP A 37 26.69 -6.32 1.95
N ASN A 38 25.63 -6.22 2.75
CA ASN A 38 25.17 -4.96 3.37
C ASN A 38 25.50 -4.86 4.87
N LEU A 39 26.48 -5.62 5.36
CA LEU A 39 27.07 -5.35 6.66
C LEU A 39 28.11 -4.21 6.54
N VAL A 40 27.69 -3.08 6.00
CA VAL A 40 28.49 -1.87 5.95
C VAL A 40 28.03 -0.94 7.04
N ASP A 41 28.92 -0.77 8.01
CA ASP A 41 29.05 0.33 8.94
C ASP A 41 27.74 1.01 9.40
N GLU A 42 27.36 0.71 10.64
CA GLU A 42 26.57 1.58 11.47
C GLU A 42 27.25 2.95 11.59
N GLN A 43 27.19 3.74 10.53
CA GLN A 43 27.27 5.20 10.72
C GLN A 43 25.92 5.61 11.30
N SER A 44 25.91 5.81 12.62
CA SER A 44 24.83 6.45 13.33
C SER A 44 24.58 7.82 12.68
N SER A 45 23.67 7.85 11.71
CA SER A 45 23.02 9.08 11.31
C SER A 45 22.20 9.52 12.53
N ASN A 46 22.52 10.67 13.10
CA ASN A 46 21.68 11.38 14.06
C ASN A 46 20.36 11.78 13.39
N PHE A 47 19.49 10.83 13.12
CA PHE A 47 18.08 11.08 12.91
C PHE A 47 17.47 11.43 14.27
N GLY A 48 16.62 12.43 14.30
CA GLY A 48 16.07 13.02 15.51
C GLY A 48 15.64 11.92 16.50
N ASN A 49 16.17 12.02 17.73
CA ASN A 49 16.01 11.02 18.78
C ASN A 49 14.59 11.02 19.41
N GLU A 50 13.56 11.40 18.67
CA GLU A 50 12.22 11.42 19.22
C GLU A 50 11.59 10.02 19.09
N THR A 51 11.39 9.41 20.26
CA THR A 51 10.77 8.09 20.36
C THR A 51 9.40 8.21 21.01
N ILE A 52 8.37 7.74 20.32
CA ILE A 52 6.98 7.77 20.79
C ILE A 52 6.48 6.36 20.97
N SER A 53 6.08 6.02 22.21
CA SER A 53 5.43 4.74 22.54
C SER A 53 3.92 4.89 22.53
N ILE A 54 3.23 4.03 21.77
CA ILE A 54 1.77 3.97 21.65
C ILE A 54 1.31 2.59 22.09
N PRO A 55 0.41 2.48 23.10
CA PRO A 55 -0.14 1.20 23.51
C PRO A 55 -1.00 0.59 22.42
N TYR A 56 -0.96 -0.73 22.29
CA TYR A 56 -1.85 -1.48 21.43
C TYR A 56 -2.72 -2.46 22.23
N ILE A 57 -3.90 -2.79 21.70
CA ILE A 57 -4.77 -3.85 22.17
C ILE A 57 -4.56 -5.06 21.25
N GLU A 58 -4.46 -6.26 21.83
CA GLU A 58 -4.36 -7.49 21.06
C GLU A 58 -5.68 -8.27 21.15
N ARG A 59 -6.24 -8.63 19.99
CA ARG A 59 -7.44 -9.46 19.86
C ARG A 59 -7.15 -10.55 18.82
N ASN A 60 -7.24 -11.82 19.20
CA ASN A 60 -7.00 -12.97 18.32
C ASN A 60 -5.63 -12.90 17.58
N GLY A 61 -4.58 -12.46 18.28
CA GLY A 61 -3.23 -12.32 17.72
C GLY A 61 -3.03 -11.08 16.82
N VAL A 62 -4.06 -10.27 16.62
CA VAL A 62 -4.00 -9.03 15.83
C VAL A 62 -3.87 -7.82 16.74
N LYS A 63 -2.98 -6.90 16.36
CA LYS A 63 -2.70 -5.69 17.14
C LYS A 63 -3.48 -4.50 16.60
N TYR A 64 -4.16 -3.80 17.51
CA TYR A 64 -4.97 -2.62 17.20
C TYR A 64 -4.41 -1.42 17.92
N ILE A 65 -4.35 -0.29 17.22
CA ILE A 65 -4.04 1.01 17.83
C ILE A 65 -5.18 2.00 17.60
N ALA A 66 -5.32 2.93 18.52
CA ALA A 66 -6.33 3.96 18.46
C ALA A 66 -5.92 5.03 17.45
N VAL A 67 -6.79 5.34 16.49
CA VAL A 67 -6.55 6.35 15.45
C VAL A 67 -7.75 7.28 15.37
N LYS A 68 -7.49 8.59 15.44
CA LYS A 68 -8.50 9.62 15.25
C LYS A 68 -8.39 10.20 13.85
N ILE A 69 -9.52 10.38 13.16
CA ILE A 69 -9.58 10.85 11.77
C ILE A 69 -10.32 12.19 11.72
N ASN A 70 -9.70 13.22 11.11
CA ASN A 70 -10.27 14.55 10.86
C ASN A 70 -10.98 15.17 12.06
N GLY A 71 -10.40 15.06 13.26
CA GLY A 71 -11.00 15.57 14.49
C GLY A 71 -12.23 14.80 14.99
N GLY A 72 -12.62 13.73 14.30
CA GLY A 72 -13.78 12.88 14.62
C GLY A 72 -13.54 11.88 15.75
N PRO A 73 -14.28 10.77 15.77
CA PRO A 73 -14.09 9.73 16.78
C PRO A 73 -12.76 8.99 16.59
N THR A 74 -12.41 8.24 17.62
CA THR A 74 -11.27 7.32 17.60
C THR A 74 -11.73 5.94 17.15
N PHE A 75 -11.00 5.36 16.22
CA PHE A 75 -11.19 4.02 15.69
C PHE A 75 -10.05 3.10 16.13
N ASP A 76 -10.36 1.82 16.38
CA ASP A 76 -9.34 0.78 16.55
C ASP A 76 -8.93 0.29 15.16
N MET A 77 -7.72 0.59 14.73
CA MET A 77 -7.19 0.16 13.43
C MET A 77 -6.14 -0.94 13.61
N ILE A 78 -6.19 -1.95 12.75
CA ILE A 78 -5.21 -3.03 12.71
C ILE A 78 -3.88 -2.48 12.18
N VAL A 79 -2.80 -2.77 12.90
CA VAL A 79 -1.44 -2.53 12.42
C VAL A 79 -1.09 -3.61 11.42
N ASP A 80 -1.02 -3.26 10.13
CA ASP A 80 -0.84 -4.20 9.03
C ASP A 80 0.22 -3.72 8.03
N THR A 81 1.45 -4.20 8.19
CA THR A 81 2.56 -3.92 7.27
C THR A 81 2.42 -4.60 5.90
N GLY A 82 1.47 -5.51 5.74
CA GLY A 82 1.12 -6.12 4.46
C GLY A 82 0.16 -5.25 3.63
N CYS A 83 -0.45 -4.23 4.24
CA CYS A 83 -1.29 -3.26 3.54
C CYS A 83 -0.43 -2.10 3.01
N SER A 84 -0.49 -1.84 1.70
CA SER A 84 0.30 -0.77 1.05
C SER A 84 -0.12 0.65 1.47
N GLY A 85 -1.36 0.83 1.91
CA GLY A 85 -1.93 2.12 2.26
C GLY A 85 -2.65 2.10 3.60
N VAL A 86 -3.68 2.90 3.71
CA VAL A 86 -4.66 2.87 4.80
C VAL A 86 -5.99 2.43 4.23
N LEU A 87 -6.68 1.51 4.91
CA LEU A 87 -7.98 0.99 4.50
C LEU A 87 -9.03 1.30 5.57
N ILE A 88 -10.19 1.80 5.13
CA ILE A 88 -11.40 1.88 5.95
C ILE A 88 -12.55 1.20 5.22
N SER A 89 -13.61 0.82 5.93
CA SER A 89 -14.79 0.29 5.27
C SER A 89 -15.70 1.41 4.78
N ILE A 90 -16.60 1.07 3.86
CA ILE A 90 -17.64 2.02 3.39
C ILE A 90 -18.50 2.54 4.55
N LYS A 91 -18.70 1.75 5.61
CA LYS A 91 -19.46 2.16 6.79
C LYS A 91 -18.79 3.31 7.54
N GLU A 92 -17.50 3.22 7.80
CA GLU A 92 -16.72 4.28 8.44
C GLU A 92 -16.64 5.52 7.55
N ALA A 93 -16.44 5.35 6.23
CA ALA A 93 -16.44 6.45 5.28
C ALA A 93 -17.79 7.19 5.26
N GLN A 94 -18.91 6.46 5.25
CA GLN A 94 -20.25 7.04 5.33
C GLN A 94 -20.47 7.79 6.64
N TYR A 95 -20.03 7.24 7.76
CA TYR A 95 -20.11 7.91 9.05
C TYR A 95 -19.33 9.23 9.05
N LEU A 96 -18.11 9.24 8.53
CA LEU A 96 -17.28 10.45 8.41
C LEU A 96 -17.97 11.50 7.52
N ALA A 97 -18.54 11.08 6.38
CA ALA A 97 -19.24 11.97 5.46
C ALA A 97 -20.50 12.57 6.11
N GLN A 98 -21.32 11.77 6.76
CA GLN A 98 -22.52 12.23 7.47
C GLN A 98 -22.20 13.20 8.61
N SER A 99 -21.02 13.07 9.21
CA SER A 99 -20.53 13.95 10.26
C SER A 99 -19.83 15.21 9.73
N GLY A 100 -19.75 15.39 8.41
CA GLY A 100 -19.06 16.52 7.80
C GLY A 100 -17.52 16.46 7.90
N LEU A 101 -16.98 15.28 8.24
CA LEU A 101 -15.55 15.04 8.42
C LEU A 101 -14.88 14.50 7.15
N LEU A 102 -15.67 14.17 6.14
CA LEU A 102 -15.25 13.74 4.80
C LEU A 102 -16.22 14.34 3.79
N SER A 103 -15.72 14.89 2.70
CA SER A 103 -16.51 15.56 1.68
C SER A 103 -16.19 15.06 0.27
N GLU A 104 -16.97 15.47 -0.72
CA GLU A 104 -16.68 15.18 -2.13
C GLU A 104 -15.36 15.81 -2.59
N ASP A 105 -14.95 16.94 -2.02
CA ASP A 105 -13.67 17.59 -2.33
C ASP A 105 -12.47 16.76 -1.89
N ASP A 106 -12.65 15.84 -0.95
CA ASP A 106 -11.60 14.94 -0.48
C ASP A 106 -11.44 13.69 -1.38
N TYR A 107 -12.36 13.49 -2.35
CA TYR A 107 -12.32 12.35 -3.26
C TYR A 107 -11.19 12.46 -4.29
N LYS A 108 -10.34 11.45 -4.37
CA LYS A 108 -9.16 11.38 -5.24
C LYS A 108 -9.34 10.48 -6.47
N GLY A 109 -10.51 9.85 -6.61
CA GLY A 109 -10.77 8.89 -7.68
C GLY A 109 -10.80 7.44 -7.18
N ASN A 110 -10.70 6.50 -8.11
CA ASN A 110 -10.68 5.07 -7.81
C ASN A 110 -9.28 4.48 -7.97
N SER A 111 -8.98 3.46 -7.20
CA SER A 111 -7.77 2.67 -7.33
C SER A 111 -8.09 1.18 -7.44
N LEU A 112 -7.22 0.43 -8.11
CA LEU A 112 -7.27 -1.02 -8.16
C LEU A 112 -6.35 -1.57 -7.08
N SER A 113 -6.88 -2.45 -6.24
CA SER A 113 -6.12 -3.14 -5.19
C SER A 113 -6.14 -4.63 -5.44
N SER A 114 -4.98 -5.29 -5.31
CA SER A 114 -4.90 -6.75 -5.24
C SER A 114 -5.09 -7.17 -3.79
N ILE A 115 -6.02 -8.08 -3.53
CA ILE A 115 -6.25 -8.61 -2.19
C ILE A 115 -5.61 -10.00 -2.02
N ALA A 116 -5.60 -10.52 -0.80
CA ALA A 116 -4.82 -11.70 -0.42
C ALA A 116 -5.14 -12.99 -1.21
N ASP A 117 -6.33 -13.10 -1.77
CA ASP A 117 -6.72 -14.24 -2.63
C ASP A 117 -6.30 -14.06 -4.10
N GLY A 118 -5.62 -12.95 -4.43
CA GLY A 118 -5.16 -12.60 -5.77
C GLY A 118 -6.22 -11.89 -6.62
N SER A 119 -7.42 -11.67 -6.13
CA SER A 119 -8.44 -10.92 -6.86
C SER A 119 -8.11 -9.43 -6.89
N ILE A 120 -8.58 -8.74 -7.94
CA ILE A 120 -8.44 -7.29 -8.09
C ILE A 120 -9.79 -6.66 -7.79
N VAL A 121 -9.79 -5.70 -6.86
CA VAL A 121 -10.96 -4.93 -6.47
C VAL A 121 -10.75 -3.45 -6.76
N GLU A 122 -11.79 -2.79 -7.23
CA GLU A 122 -11.79 -1.34 -7.40
C GLU A 122 -12.37 -0.70 -6.14
N ASN A 123 -11.66 0.27 -5.61
CA ASN A 123 -12.01 0.97 -4.38
C ASN A 123 -11.91 2.48 -4.60
N MET A 124 -12.74 3.24 -3.90
CA MET A 124 -12.64 4.70 -3.85
C MET A 124 -11.43 5.10 -2.99
N VAL A 125 -10.81 6.23 -3.36
CA VAL A 125 -9.72 6.84 -2.58
C VAL A 125 -10.15 8.23 -2.15
N PHE A 126 -9.93 8.54 -0.87
CA PHE A 126 -10.17 9.85 -0.29
C PHE A 126 -8.92 10.36 0.42
N ASN A 127 -8.73 11.66 0.43
CA ASN A 127 -7.69 12.29 1.25
C ASN A 127 -8.24 12.54 2.66
N ILE A 128 -7.52 12.07 3.66
CA ILE A 128 -7.75 12.40 5.07
C ILE A 128 -6.78 13.52 5.45
N LYS A 129 -7.33 14.68 5.83
CA LYS A 129 -6.54 15.88 6.16
C LYS A 129 -5.68 15.70 7.40
N GLU A 130 -6.21 15.00 8.39
CA GLU A 130 -5.51 14.74 9.65
C GLU A 130 -5.82 13.34 10.18
N MET A 131 -4.79 12.63 10.54
CA MET A 131 -4.87 11.35 11.24
C MET A 131 -3.97 11.40 12.47
N ILE A 132 -4.54 11.15 13.66
CA ILE A 132 -3.79 11.17 14.93
C ILE A 132 -3.70 9.75 15.46
N ILE A 133 -2.49 9.21 15.51
CA ILE A 133 -2.20 7.83 15.92
C ILE A 133 -1.84 7.81 17.39
N GLY A 134 -2.57 7.01 18.18
CA GLY A 134 -2.37 6.88 19.63
C GLY A 134 -2.46 8.20 20.40
N GLY A 135 -3.09 9.24 19.82
CA GLY A 135 -3.18 10.56 20.40
C GLY A 135 -1.86 11.34 20.42
N LYS A 136 -0.82 10.86 19.74
CA LYS A 136 0.54 11.40 19.83
C LYS A 136 1.19 11.73 18.49
N ILE A 137 0.99 10.92 17.46
CA ILE A 137 1.59 11.11 16.13
C ILE A 137 0.54 11.69 15.22
N VAL A 138 0.81 12.87 14.65
CA VAL A 138 -0.06 13.54 13.70
C VAL A 138 0.47 13.33 12.28
N CYS A 139 -0.38 12.77 11.42
CA CYS A 139 -0.10 12.60 10.00
C CYS A 139 -1.12 13.41 9.20
N SER A 140 -0.65 14.27 8.30
CA SER A 140 -1.50 15.05 7.42
C SER A 140 -1.53 14.47 6.01
N ASP A 141 -2.62 14.72 5.29
CA ASP A 141 -2.75 14.37 3.87
C ASP A 141 -2.49 12.90 3.58
N ILE A 142 -3.25 12.02 4.23
CA ILE A 142 -3.20 10.58 4.05
C ILE A 142 -4.24 10.14 3.03
N ASP A 143 -3.82 9.50 1.95
CA ASP A 143 -4.74 8.84 1.03
C ASP A 143 -5.24 7.53 1.65
N VAL A 144 -6.55 7.41 1.76
CA VAL A 144 -7.24 6.28 2.38
C VAL A 144 -8.11 5.58 1.33
N THR A 145 -7.93 4.29 1.22
CA THR A 145 -8.76 3.42 0.38
C THR A 145 -10.03 3.03 1.12
N VAL A 146 -11.17 3.19 0.49
CA VAL A 146 -12.48 2.82 1.03
C VAL A 146 -12.93 1.50 0.41
N SER A 147 -12.97 0.45 1.22
CA SER A 147 -13.50 -0.85 0.79
C SER A 147 -15.02 -0.82 0.71
N ASN A 148 -15.56 -1.36 -0.39
CA ASN A 148 -17.01 -1.55 -0.55
C ASN A 148 -17.59 -2.63 0.38
N ASN A 149 -16.74 -3.41 1.05
CA ASN A 149 -17.18 -4.39 2.04
C ASN A 149 -17.44 -3.68 3.38
N ILE A 150 -18.70 -3.68 3.80
CA ILE A 150 -19.16 -3.07 5.06
C ILE A 150 -18.49 -3.66 6.32
N SER A 151 -18.00 -4.89 6.22
CA SER A 151 -17.34 -5.63 7.30
C SER A 151 -15.82 -5.65 7.14
N ALA A 152 -15.25 -4.88 6.20
CA ALA A 152 -13.82 -4.80 6.06
C ALA A 152 -13.19 -4.22 7.33
N PRO A 153 -12.09 -4.79 7.83
CA PRO A 153 -11.39 -4.19 8.95
C PRO A 153 -10.74 -2.87 8.53
N MET A 154 -10.57 -1.97 9.47
CA MET A 154 -9.76 -0.77 9.27
C MET A 154 -8.28 -1.15 9.42
N LEU A 155 -7.46 -0.85 8.39
CA LEU A 155 -6.04 -1.21 8.36
C LEU A 155 -5.19 0.06 8.35
N LEU A 156 -4.23 0.12 9.25
CA LEU A 156 -3.17 1.11 9.27
C LEU A 156 -1.92 0.46 8.67
N GLY A 157 -1.61 0.82 7.44
CA GLY A 157 -0.53 0.20 6.67
C GLY A 157 0.58 1.17 6.28
N ASN A 158 1.34 0.81 5.24
CA ASN A 158 2.56 1.49 4.84
C ASN A 158 2.34 2.95 4.44
N GLY A 159 1.16 3.35 3.99
CA GLY A 159 0.84 4.76 3.72
C GLY A 159 1.10 5.70 4.92
N VAL A 160 1.16 5.15 6.13
CA VAL A 160 1.56 5.85 7.36
C VAL A 160 2.98 5.48 7.77
N PHE A 161 3.33 4.19 7.75
CA PHE A 161 4.63 3.71 8.26
C PHE A 161 5.81 4.22 7.44
N ASP A 162 5.65 4.44 6.13
CA ASP A 162 6.69 5.01 5.26
C ASP A 162 7.02 6.49 5.57
N ARG A 163 6.23 7.13 6.42
CA ARG A 163 6.48 8.50 6.91
C ARG A 163 7.24 8.54 8.23
N ILE A 164 7.61 7.39 8.76
CA ILE A 164 8.25 7.21 10.07
C ILE A 164 9.59 6.52 9.81
N SER A 165 10.65 6.96 10.49
CA SER A 165 12.00 6.42 10.27
C SER A 165 12.08 4.92 10.53
N SER A 166 11.49 4.46 11.63
CA SER A 166 11.34 3.06 11.97
C SER A 166 10.33 2.85 13.08
N PHE A 167 9.87 1.63 13.28
CA PHE A 167 9.10 1.26 14.45
C PHE A 167 9.44 -0.15 14.91
N SER A 168 9.22 -0.42 16.20
CA SER A 168 9.36 -1.74 16.80
C SER A 168 8.16 -2.10 17.65
N ILE A 169 7.94 -3.40 17.85
CA ILE A 169 6.83 -3.91 18.66
C ILE A 169 7.38 -4.48 19.96
N ASP A 170 7.04 -3.84 21.08
CA ASP A 170 7.30 -4.36 22.41
C ASP A 170 6.12 -5.21 22.88
N ASN A 171 6.25 -6.52 22.75
CA ASN A 171 5.21 -7.47 23.15
C ASN A 171 5.10 -7.60 24.68
N THR A 172 6.12 -7.23 25.42
CA THR A 172 6.13 -7.31 26.91
C THR A 172 5.27 -6.20 27.49
N HIS A 173 5.45 -4.97 27.01
CA HIS A 173 4.70 -3.82 27.49
C HIS A 173 3.46 -3.50 26.64
N LYS A 174 3.17 -4.31 25.61
CA LYS A 174 2.03 -4.12 24.70
C LYS A 174 1.99 -2.73 24.06
N GLN A 175 3.12 -2.31 23.49
CA GLN A 175 3.26 -1.00 22.84
C GLN A 175 4.02 -1.11 21.53
N ILE A 176 3.74 -0.17 20.61
CA ILE A 176 4.53 0.06 19.43
C ILE A 176 5.38 1.32 19.68
N ILE A 177 6.66 1.19 19.46
CA ILE A 177 7.66 2.25 19.65
C ILE A 177 8.00 2.80 18.28
N PHE A 178 7.69 4.06 18.03
CA PHE A 178 7.97 4.77 16.80
C PHE A 178 9.20 5.67 16.98
N HIS A 179 10.08 5.66 15.99
CA HIS A 179 11.24 6.54 15.88
C HIS A 179 10.96 7.54 14.75
N LEU A 180 10.82 8.82 15.08
CA LEU A 180 10.45 9.89 14.15
C LEU A 180 11.67 10.57 13.55
#